data_7e65499e4b0fb50dfd7767573e218f9e
#
_entry.id   7e65499e4b0fb50dfd7767573e218f9e
#
_cell.length_a   1.000
_cell.length_b   1.000
_cell.length_c   1.000
_cell.angle_alpha   90.00
_cell.angle_beta   90.00
_cell.angle_gamma   90.00
#
_symmetry.space_group_name_H-M   'P 1'
#
loop_
_entity.id
_entity.type
_entity.pdbx_description
1 polymer ?
#
loop_
_entity_poly.entity_id
_entity_poly.type
_entity_poly.pdbx_seq_one_letter_code
_entity_poly.pdbx_strand_id
1 'polypeptide(L)'
;TLSSSSAASDVYKRQYRGAPLALSDSRAKALDLIIVRESTEGLFYTAAVHNRSPKTNADEAHETLRLTRSVTERLCDFAFTVAERRKAQGKKGEVTCVDKANVFKAFAFFRQIFDERAANFPHITTRHNYVDAQALDLVKKPWDFDVLVMENMFGDILSDLSGGLVGGMGMAASAEIGDNHCLFQPAHGSAPDIMGQNKANPLA
;
A
#
# COMPACT_ATOMS: atom_id res chain seq x y z
N THR A 1 9.85 17.42 -12.96
CA THR A 1 9.06 17.89 -11.80
C THR A 1 7.65 17.39 -11.97
N LEU A 2 7.34 16.22 -11.41
CA LEU A 2 5.95 15.75 -11.29
C LEU A 2 5.26 16.71 -10.33
N SER A 3 4.23 17.40 -10.79
CA SER A 3 3.40 18.25 -9.96
C SER A 3 2.78 17.41 -8.85
N SER A 4 2.61 17.97 -7.67
CA SER A 4 2.09 17.38 -6.45
C SER A 4 0.59 17.01 -6.52
N SER A 5 0.19 16.28 -7.53
CA SER A 5 -1.10 15.59 -7.51
C SER A 5 -0.91 14.33 -6.67
N SER A 6 -1.66 14.21 -5.59
CA SER A 6 -1.66 13.06 -4.71
C SER A 6 -1.89 11.78 -5.53
N ALA A 7 -0.86 10.97 -5.66
CA ALA A 7 -0.94 9.68 -6.33
C ALA A 7 -1.28 8.59 -5.30
N ALA A 8 -2.21 7.70 -5.63
CA ALA A 8 -2.33 6.43 -4.96
C ALA A 8 -1.39 5.44 -5.66
N SER A 9 -0.53 4.77 -4.90
CA SER A 9 0.24 3.64 -5.39
C SER A 9 -0.56 2.37 -5.17
N ASP A 10 -0.81 1.64 -6.25
CA ASP A 10 -1.51 0.36 -6.23
C ASP A 10 -0.51 -0.75 -6.49
N VAL A 11 -0.32 -1.62 -5.50
CA VAL A 11 0.60 -2.74 -5.60
C VAL A 11 -0.19 -4.04 -5.62
N TYR A 12 -0.32 -4.62 -6.81
CA TYR A 12 -1.04 -5.85 -7.03
C TYR A 12 -0.19 -7.07 -6.68
N LYS A 13 -0.67 -7.88 -5.75
CA LYS A 13 0.03 -9.08 -5.25
C LYS A 13 -0.75 -10.32 -5.64
N ARG A 14 -0.31 -10.98 -6.72
CA ARG A 14 -0.88 -12.23 -7.20
C ARG A 14 0.20 -13.30 -7.32
N GLN A 15 -0.13 -14.49 -6.86
CA GLN A 15 0.74 -15.66 -7.02
C GLN A 15 0.76 -16.13 -8.47
N TYR A 16 1.94 -16.27 -9.03
CA TYR A 16 2.16 -16.91 -10.34
C TYR A 16 2.51 -18.38 -10.17
N ARG A 17 1.99 -19.24 -11.09
CA ARG A 17 2.31 -20.67 -11.07
C ARG A 17 3.82 -20.88 -11.26
N GLY A 18 4.43 -21.67 -10.36
CA GLY A 18 5.86 -22.00 -10.43
C GLY A 18 6.79 -21.00 -9.74
N ALA A 19 6.32 -19.87 -9.24
CA ALA A 19 7.13 -18.99 -8.42
C ALA A 19 7.45 -19.64 -7.05
N PRO A 20 8.66 -19.47 -6.51
CA PRO A 20 8.98 -19.94 -5.17
C PRO A 20 8.13 -19.17 -4.14
N LEU A 21 7.49 -19.92 -3.22
CA LEU A 21 6.66 -19.36 -2.16
C LEU A 21 7.43 -19.29 -0.86
N ALA A 22 7.33 -18.15 -0.17
CA ALA A 22 7.77 -18.03 1.21
C ALA A 22 6.85 -18.77 2.20
N LEU A 23 5.59 -19.03 1.78
CA LEU A 23 4.57 -19.69 2.60
C LEU A 23 4.38 -21.14 2.14
N SER A 24 4.38 -22.07 3.09
CA SER A 24 4.16 -23.51 2.82
C SER A 24 2.68 -23.90 2.73
N ASP A 25 1.76 -23.04 3.16
CA ASP A 25 0.32 -23.31 3.14
C ASP A 25 -0.20 -23.36 1.69
N SER A 26 -0.98 -24.39 1.37
CA SER A 26 -1.57 -24.54 0.03
C SER A 26 -2.47 -23.37 -0.38
N ARG A 27 -3.07 -22.67 0.58
CA ARG A 27 -3.88 -21.45 0.36
C ARG A 27 -3.06 -20.28 -0.17
N ALA A 28 -1.74 -20.26 0.06
CA ALA A 28 -0.86 -19.24 -0.47
C ALA A 28 -0.87 -19.18 -2.01
N LYS A 29 -1.19 -20.30 -2.68
CA LYS A 29 -1.34 -20.36 -4.14
C LYS A 29 -2.51 -19.54 -4.67
N ALA A 30 -3.47 -19.21 -3.80
CA ALA A 30 -4.62 -18.36 -4.14
C ALA A 30 -4.46 -16.92 -3.65
N LEU A 31 -3.25 -16.53 -3.24
CA LEU A 31 -2.97 -15.16 -2.80
C LEU A 31 -3.25 -14.16 -3.91
N ASP A 32 -4.13 -13.22 -3.64
CA ASP A 32 -4.60 -12.21 -4.58
C ASP A 32 -5.13 -11.02 -3.79
N LEU A 33 -4.27 -10.08 -3.45
CA LEU A 33 -4.62 -8.88 -2.70
C LEU A 33 -4.03 -7.62 -3.36
N ILE A 34 -4.62 -6.48 -3.03
CA ILE A 34 -4.15 -5.16 -3.47
C ILE A 34 -3.82 -4.32 -2.25
N ILE A 35 -2.69 -3.63 -2.30
CA ILE A 35 -2.32 -2.61 -1.31
C ILE A 35 -2.44 -1.24 -1.98
N VAL A 36 -3.33 -0.41 -1.46
CA VAL A 36 -3.52 0.98 -1.86
C VAL A 36 -2.77 1.84 -0.85
N ARG A 37 -1.67 2.44 -1.32
CA ARG A 37 -0.76 3.28 -0.54
C ARG A 37 -0.96 4.74 -0.91
N GLU A 38 -1.02 5.63 0.08
CA GLU A 38 -0.82 7.05 -0.15
C GLU A 38 0.68 7.29 -0.47
N SER A 39 1.01 8.11 -1.46
CA SER A 39 2.40 8.25 -1.93
C SER A 39 2.96 9.68 -1.81
N THR A 40 2.22 10.64 -1.27
CA THR A 40 2.60 12.06 -1.29
C THR A 40 2.70 12.72 0.08
N GLU A 41 2.05 12.18 1.07
CA GLU A 41 1.99 12.69 2.45
C GLU A 41 2.63 11.69 3.45
N GLY A 42 2.15 11.68 4.68
CA GLY A 42 2.71 10.85 5.75
C GLY A 42 4.02 11.42 6.29
N LEU A 43 4.92 10.57 6.72
CA LEU A 43 6.27 10.97 7.11
C LEU A 43 7.15 11.39 5.93
N PHE A 44 6.82 10.97 4.72
CA PHE A 44 7.53 11.38 3.50
C PHE A 44 7.24 12.83 3.09
N TYR A 45 6.26 13.47 3.71
CA TYR A 45 5.89 14.86 3.42
C TYR A 45 7.04 15.85 3.53
N THR A 46 7.94 15.70 4.53
CA THR A 46 9.10 16.54 4.70
C THR A 46 10.17 16.29 3.64
N ALA A 47 10.33 15.05 3.21
CA ALA A 47 11.29 14.67 2.17
C ALA A 47 10.84 15.08 0.76
N ALA A 48 9.52 15.07 0.49
CA ALA A 48 8.96 15.33 -0.84
C ALA A 48 8.94 16.82 -1.23
N VAL A 49 9.08 17.73 -0.29
CA VAL A 49 8.97 19.18 -0.53
C VAL A 49 10.27 19.89 -0.18
N HIS A 50 10.97 20.39 -1.21
CA HIS A 50 12.12 21.27 -1.02
C HIS A 50 11.78 22.40 -0.04
N ASN A 51 12.65 22.67 0.92
CA ASN A 51 12.52 23.62 2.03
C ASN A 51 11.75 23.15 3.27
N ARG A 52 11.43 21.88 3.42
CA ARG A 52 10.87 21.29 4.64
C ARG A 52 11.82 20.28 5.25
N SER A 53 13.10 20.64 5.33
CA SER A 53 14.09 19.78 5.99
C SER A 53 13.63 19.41 7.40
N PRO A 54 13.78 18.16 7.79
CA PRO A 54 13.56 17.76 9.18
C PRO A 54 14.47 18.59 10.09
N LYS A 55 13.97 18.95 11.25
CA LYS A 55 14.81 19.64 12.26
C LYS A 55 15.71 18.61 12.90
N THR A 56 16.98 18.72 12.63
CA THR A 56 18.01 17.81 13.17
C THR A 56 19.16 18.62 13.77
N ASN A 57 19.58 18.25 14.94
CA ASN A 57 20.81 18.74 15.60
C ASN A 57 21.60 17.56 16.18
N ALA A 58 22.59 17.79 16.99
CA ALA A 58 23.42 16.73 17.58
C ALA A 58 22.66 15.82 18.56
N ASP A 59 21.57 16.30 19.15
CA ASP A 59 20.89 15.67 20.27
C ASP A 59 19.53 15.07 19.86
N GLU A 60 18.87 15.63 18.79
CA GLU A 60 17.52 15.23 18.41
C GLU A 60 17.26 15.43 16.92
N ALA A 61 16.33 14.64 16.39
CA ALA A 61 15.80 14.77 15.03
C ALA A 61 14.27 14.74 15.06
N HIS A 62 13.64 15.61 14.27
CA HIS A 62 12.17 15.71 14.16
C HIS A 62 11.71 15.53 12.73
N GLU A 63 10.70 14.68 12.54
CA GLU A 63 9.97 14.53 11.28
C GLU A 63 8.51 14.89 11.50
N THR A 64 7.84 15.39 10.46
CA THR A 64 6.42 15.73 10.52
C THR A 64 5.60 14.72 9.75
N LEU A 65 4.76 13.97 10.47
CA LEU A 65 3.68 13.19 9.86
C LEU A 65 2.53 14.15 9.52
N ARG A 66 2.20 14.26 8.24
CA ARG A 66 1.06 15.05 7.77
C ARG A 66 0.08 14.18 7.01
N LEU A 67 -1.21 14.27 7.38
CA LEU A 67 -2.33 13.68 6.65
C LEU A 67 -3.37 14.77 6.42
N THR A 68 -3.85 14.93 5.20
CA THR A 68 -4.92 15.87 4.87
C THR A 68 -6.21 15.13 4.53
N ARG A 69 -7.34 15.76 4.82
CA ARG A 69 -8.66 15.18 4.54
C ARG A 69 -8.84 14.87 3.06
N SER A 70 -8.57 15.84 2.19
CA SER A 70 -8.79 15.69 0.75
C SER A 70 -8.00 14.54 0.12
N VAL A 71 -6.73 14.37 0.54
CA VAL A 71 -5.88 13.27 0.07
C VAL A 71 -6.38 11.93 0.62
N THR A 72 -6.72 11.88 1.91
CA THR A 72 -7.22 10.66 2.55
C THR A 72 -8.58 10.23 1.97
N GLU A 73 -9.51 11.17 1.73
CA GLU A 73 -10.81 10.88 1.10
C GLU A 73 -10.62 10.26 -0.29
N ARG A 74 -9.78 10.86 -1.12
CA ARG A 74 -9.50 10.35 -2.47
C ARG A 74 -8.85 8.95 -2.44
N LEU A 75 -7.91 8.72 -1.53
CA LEU A 75 -7.29 7.42 -1.34
C LEU A 75 -8.33 6.35 -0.96
N CYS A 76 -9.20 6.67 0.01
CA CYS A 76 -10.25 5.76 0.45
C CYS A 76 -11.26 5.48 -0.66
N ASP A 77 -11.72 6.50 -1.38
CA ASP A 77 -12.65 6.34 -2.51
C ASP A 77 -12.05 5.46 -3.61
N PHE A 78 -10.75 5.63 -3.90
CA PHE A 78 -10.05 4.76 -4.84
C PHE A 78 -10.03 3.31 -4.34
N ALA A 79 -9.68 3.07 -3.07
CA ALA A 79 -9.67 1.73 -2.49
C ALA A 79 -11.04 1.05 -2.53
N PHE A 80 -12.11 1.79 -2.22
CA PHE A 80 -13.48 1.29 -2.31
C PHE A 80 -13.89 0.98 -3.75
N THR A 81 -13.55 1.84 -4.71
CA THR A 81 -13.81 1.61 -6.13
C THR A 81 -13.09 0.35 -6.65
N VAL A 82 -11.85 0.14 -6.21
CA VAL A 82 -11.09 -1.09 -6.51
C VAL A 82 -11.81 -2.31 -5.94
N ALA A 83 -12.26 -2.24 -4.69
CA ALA A 83 -12.99 -3.35 -4.05
C ALA A 83 -14.33 -3.65 -4.75
N GLU A 84 -15.06 -2.63 -5.23
CA GLU A 84 -16.28 -2.82 -6.04
C GLU A 84 -15.99 -3.59 -7.33
N ARG A 85 -14.96 -3.18 -8.06
CA ARG A 85 -14.54 -3.86 -9.31
C ARG A 85 -14.13 -5.30 -9.03
N ARG A 86 -13.41 -5.54 -7.96
CA ARG A 86 -13.01 -6.88 -7.53
C ARG A 86 -14.21 -7.72 -7.13
N LYS A 87 -15.16 -7.17 -6.41
CA LYS A 87 -16.42 -7.85 -6.06
C LYS A 87 -17.23 -8.26 -7.30
N ALA A 88 -17.32 -7.38 -8.30
CA ALA A 88 -17.95 -7.69 -9.57
C ALA A 88 -17.26 -8.86 -10.33
N GLN A 89 -15.98 -9.11 -10.03
CA GLN A 89 -15.20 -10.24 -10.56
C GLN A 89 -15.25 -11.49 -9.67
N GLY A 90 -16.14 -11.53 -8.66
CA GLY A 90 -16.28 -12.66 -7.74
C GLY A 90 -15.25 -12.72 -6.62
N LYS A 91 -14.50 -11.63 -6.36
CA LYS A 91 -13.62 -11.50 -5.20
C LYS A 91 -14.40 -11.09 -3.96
N LYS A 92 -13.73 -10.98 -2.80
CA LYS A 92 -14.39 -10.72 -1.51
C LYS A 92 -15.15 -9.39 -1.47
N GLY A 93 -14.65 -8.33 -2.11
CA GLY A 93 -15.20 -7.00 -2.00
C GLY A 93 -15.08 -6.45 -0.57
N GLU A 94 -13.87 -6.49 -0.04
CA GLU A 94 -13.54 -6.06 1.31
C GLU A 94 -12.40 -5.05 1.30
N VAL A 95 -12.53 -3.98 2.08
CA VAL A 95 -11.44 -3.02 2.32
C VAL A 95 -11.04 -3.03 3.79
N THR A 96 -9.76 -3.25 4.05
CA THR A 96 -9.18 -3.16 5.38
C THR A 96 -8.39 -1.85 5.52
N CYS A 97 -8.82 -0.97 6.41
CA CYS A 97 -8.07 0.20 6.84
C CYS A 97 -6.93 -0.23 7.77
N VAL A 98 -5.70 0.05 7.37
CA VAL A 98 -4.50 -0.28 8.17
C VAL A 98 -3.92 0.99 8.76
N ASP A 99 -3.88 1.06 10.07
CA ASP A 99 -3.50 2.27 10.79
C ASP A 99 -2.83 1.99 12.15
N LYS A 100 -2.57 3.04 12.93
CA LYS A 100 -2.12 2.98 14.33
C LYS A 100 -2.93 3.95 15.21
N ALA A 101 -4.25 3.96 15.02
CA ALA A 101 -5.19 4.89 15.65
C ALA A 101 -5.21 4.81 17.19
N ASN A 102 -4.79 3.68 17.75
CA ASN A 102 -4.69 3.51 19.21
C ASN A 102 -3.52 4.30 19.83
N VAL A 103 -2.57 4.78 19.04
CA VAL A 103 -1.39 5.49 19.51
C VAL A 103 -1.36 6.94 19.00
N PHE A 104 -1.61 7.16 17.71
CA PHE A 104 -1.42 8.45 17.06
C PHE A 104 -2.74 9.08 16.62
N LYS A 105 -2.93 10.35 16.97
CA LYS A 105 -4.11 11.13 16.57
C LYS A 105 -4.24 11.28 15.05
N ALA A 106 -3.12 11.37 14.32
CA ALA A 106 -3.13 11.44 12.86
C ALA A 106 -3.75 10.18 12.25
N PHE A 107 -3.46 9.00 12.77
CA PHE A 107 -4.07 7.76 12.30
C PHE A 107 -5.53 7.58 12.78
N ALA A 108 -5.90 8.13 13.94
CA ALA A 108 -7.31 8.21 14.32
C ALA A 108 -8.10 9.09 13.34
N PHE A 109 -7.52 10.20 12.88
CA PHE A 109 -8.09 11.05 11.83
C PHE A 109 -8.21 10.30 10.49
N PHE A 110 -7.19 9.54 10.08
CA PHE A 110 -7.23 8.70 8.88
C PHE A 110 -8.39 7.68 8.94
N ARG A 111 -8.51 6.95 10.07
CA ARG A 111 -9.58 5.98 10.30
C ARG A 111 -10.96 6.63 10.27
N GLN A 112 -11.11 7.80 10.90
CA GLN A 112 -12.38 8.53 10.89
C GLN A 112 -12.82 8.84 9.45
N ILE A 113 -11.91 9.33 8.60
CA ILE A 113 -12.22 9.63 7.20
C ILE A 113 -12.57 8.35 6.43
N PHE A 114 -11.83 7.26 6.67
CA PHE A 114 -12.15 5.97 6.09
C PHE A 114 -13.59 5.54 6.40
N ASP A 115 -14.02 5.65 7.67
CA ASP A 115 -15.38 5.29 8.09
C ASP A 115 -16.44 6.21 7.47
N GLU A 116 -16.15 7.51 7.38
CA GLU A 116 -17.03 8.47 6.70
C GLU A 116 -17.20 8.11 5.20
N ARG A 117 -16.12 7.73 4.52
CA ARG A 117 -16.17 7.34 3.09
C ARG A 117 -16.83 5.98 2.89
N ALA A 118 -16.64 5.04 3.80
CA ALA A 118 -17.26 3.72 3.76
C ALA A 118 -18.80 3.78 3.68
N ALA A 119 -19.42 4.80 4.28
CA ALA A 119 -20.85 5.01 4.22
C ALA A 119 -21.39 5.17 2.78
N ASN A 120 -20.56 5.60 1.83
CA ASN A 120 -20.94 5.71 0.41
C ASN A 120 -20.88 4.37 -0.34
N PHE A 121 -20.32 3.32 0.29
CA PHE A 121 -20.13 2.00 -0.30
C PHE A 121 -20.74 0.89 0.58
N PRO A 122 -22.06 0.95 0.88
CA PRO A 122 -22.69 0.08 1.89
C PRO A 122 -22.65 -1.41 1.54
N HIS A 123 -22.32 -1.76 0.30
CA HIS A 123 -22.21 -3.13 -0.18
C HIS A 123 -20.77 -3.68 -0.09
N ILE A 124 -19.80 -2.87 0.32
CA ILE A 124 -18.40 -3.28 0.53
C ILE A 124 -18.19 -3.55 2.03
N THR A 125 -17.61 -4.69 2.33
CA THR A 125 -17.25 -5.04 3.72
C THR A 125 -16.03 -4.23 4.16
N THR A 126 -16.06 -3.71 5.38
CA THR A 126 -14.95 -2.93 5.95
C THR A 126 -14.36 -3.59 7.18
N ARG A 127 -13.06 -3.43 7.35
CA ARG A 127 -12.32 -3.80 8.56
C ARG A 127 -11.34 -2.72 8.96
N HIS A 128 -10.96 -2.72 10.24
CA HIS A 128 -9.80 -2.00 10.75
C HIS A 128 -8.77 -2.99 11.26
N ASN A 129 -7.50 -2.71 10.99
CA ASN A 129 -6.41 -3.48 11.59
C ASN A 129 -5.27 -2.53 11.96
N TYR A 130 -4.61 -2.79 13.09
CA TYR A 130 -3.38 -2.07 13.42
C TYR A 130 -2.23 -2.59 12.58
N VAL A 131 -1.32 -1.72 12.18
CA VAL A 131 -0.25 -2.05 11.25
C VAL A 131 0.64 -3.21 11.70
N ASP A 132 0.92 -3.31 12.98
CA ASP A 132 1.69 -4.42 13.56
C ASP A 132 0.93 -5.75 13.50
N ALA A 133 -0.38 -5.73 13.80
CA ALA A 133 -1.24 -6.90 13.63
C ALA A 133 -1.40 -7.26 12.15
N GLN A 134 -1.50 -6.26 11.26
CA GLN A 134 -1.60 -6.50 9.81
C GLN A 134 -0.32 -7.13 9.26
N ALA A 135 0.86 -6.71 9.72
CA ALA A 135 2.12 -7.33 9.34
C ALA A 135 2.16 -8.82 9.74
N LEU A 136 1.75 -9.13 10.97
CA LEU A 136 1.63 -10.51 11.46
C LEU A 136 0.63 -11.32 10.62
N ASP A 137 -0.53 -10.74 10.34
CA ASP A 137 -1.60 -11.39 9.57
C ASP A 137 -1.19 -11.64 8.12
N LEU A 138 -0.44 -10.75 7.49
CA LEU A 138 0.12 -10.96 6.15
C LEU A 138 1.05 -12.16 6.10
N VAL A 139 1.84 -12.40 7.14
CA VAL A 139 2.71 -13.59 7.23
C VAL A 139 1.90 -14.87 7.50
N LYS A 140 0.86 -14.80 8.33
CA LYS A 140 0.11 -15.99 8.80
C LYS A 140 -1.06 -16.39 7.91
N LYS A 141 -1.77 -15.41 7.33
CA LYS A 141 -3.04 -15.63 6.63
C LYS A 141 -3.31 -14.55 5.55
N PRO A 142 -2.35 -14.27 4.64
CA PRO A 142 -2.50 -13.19 3.65
C PRO A 142 -3.69 -13.38 2.72
N TRP A 143 -4.15 -14.60 2.52
CA TRP A 143 -5.34 -14.93 1.73
C TRP A 143 -6.67 -14.45 2.35
N ASP A 144 -6.66 -13.96 3.61
CA ASP A 144 -7.85 -13.43 4.27
C ASP A 144 -8.18 -12.01 3.82
N PHE A 145 -7.27 -11.32 3.14
CA PHE A 145 -7.42 -9.92 2.72
C PHE A 145 -7.73 -9.80 1.23
N ASP A 146 -8.37 -8.69 0.86
CA ASP A 146 -8.71 -8.34 -0.52
C ASP A 146 -8.06 -7.00 -0.92
N VAL A 147 -8.51 -5.89 -0.37
CA VAL A 147 -7.91 -4.57 -0.55
C VAL A 147 -7.47 -4.02 0.80
N LEU A 148 -6.23 -3.59 0.90
CA LEU A 148 -5.67 -2.92 2.08
C LEU A 148 -5.45 -1.45 1.72
N VAL A 149 -5.89 -0.51 2.58
CA VAL A 149 -5.65 0.92 2.40
C VAL A 149 -4.91 1.48 3.60
N MET A 150 -3.87 2.28 3.35
CA MET A 150 -3.01 2.81 4.39
C MET A 150 -2.23 4.06 3.96
N GLU A 151 -1.65 4.73 4.95
CA GLU A 151 -0.77 5.87 4.70
C GLU A 151 0.57 5.43 4.11
N ASN A 152 1.39 6.39 3.74
CA ASN A 152 2.56 6.24 2.90
C ASN A 152 3.60 5.27 3.48
N MET A 153 4.08 5.47 4.71
CA MET A 153 5.15 4.65 5.29
C MET A 153 4.68 3.22 5.56
N PHE A 154 3.45 3.05 6.04
CA PHE A 154 2.90 1.70 6.24
C PHE A 154 2.70 0.97 4.92
N GLY A 155 2.26 1.69 3.89
CA GLY A 155 2.15 1.14 2.54
C GLY A 155 3.49 0.73 1.96
N ASP A 156 4.54 1.53 2.15
CA ASP A 156 5.90 1.21 1.75
C ASP A 156 6.37 -0.13 2.35
N ILE A 157 6.30 -0.24 3.67
CA ILE A 157 6.78 -1.43 4.40
C ILE A 157 5.95 -2.67 4.05
N LEU A 158 4.61 -2.57 4.07
CA LEU A 158 3.74 -3.72 3.88
C LEU A 158 3.65 -4.16 2.41
N SER A 159 3.89 -3.27 1.45
CA SER A 159 3.97 -3.66 0.04
C SER A 159 5.19 -4.52 -0.23
N ASP A 160 6.34 -4.20 0.36
CA ASP A 160 7.57 -4.97 0.21
C ASP A 160 7.49 -6.33 0.94
N LEU A 161 6.93 -6.33 2.16
CA LEU A 161 6.60 -7.58 2.85
C LEU A 161 5.74 -8.50 1.97
N SER A 162 4.68 -7.94 1.39
CA SER A 162 3.76 -8.69 0.52
C SER A 162 4.43 -9.12 -0.79
N GLY A 163 5.38 -8.32 -1.31
CA GLY A 163 6.23 -8.69 -2.44
C GLY A 163 7.03 -9.97 -2.16
N GLY A 164 7.60 -10.06 -0.97
CA GLY A 164 8.28 -11.28 -0.50
C GLY A 164 7.39 -12.52 -0.46
N LEU A 165 6.10 -12.34 -0.11
CA LEU A 165 5.14 -13.45 -0.04
C LEU A 165 4.75 -14.03 -1.41
N VAL A 166 4.81 -13.24 -2.48
CA VAL A 166 4.44 -13.67 -3.84
C VAL A 166 5.63 -14.11 -4.70
N GLY A 167 6.81 -14.17 -4.14
CA GLY A 167 8.01 -14.66 -4.84
C GLY A 167 9.09 -13.60 -5.07
N GLY A 168 8.97 -12.44 -4.44
CA GLY A 168 9.92 -11.35 -4.48
C GLY A 168 9.46 -10.16 -5.32
N MET A 169 10.24 -9.07 -5.25
CA MET A 169 9.91 -7.79 -5.89
C MET A 169 9.82 -7.88 -7.42
N GLY A 170 10.57 -8.80 -8.06
CA GLY A 170 10.50 -9.07 -9.50
C GLY A 170 9.22 -9.80 -9.96
N MET A 171 8.29 -10.08 -9.04
CA MET A 171 6.97 -10.66 -9.30
C MET A 171 5.84 -9.73 -8.90
N ALA A 172 6.16 -8.55 -8.38
CA ALA A 172 5.20 -7.61 -7.82
C ALA A 172 5.05 -6.41 -8.76
N ALA A 173 3.92 -6.31 -9.43
CA ALA A 173 3.55 -5.15 -10.23
C ALA A 173 3.15 -3.97 -9.32
N SER A 174 3.48 -2.75 -9.74
CA SER A 174 3.10 -1.51 -9.09
C SER A 174 2.52 -0.52 -10.09
N ALA A 175 1.59 0.31 -9.65
CA ALA A 175 1.03 1.39 -10.44
C ALA A 175 0.89 2.65 -9.58
N GLU A 176 1.40 3.76 -10.08
CA GLU A 176 1.17 5.09 -9.52
C GLU A 176 -0.01 5.74 -10.27
N ILE A 177 -1.11 5.96 -9.57
CA ILE A 177 -2.36 6.43 -10.17
C ILE A 177 -2.61 7.87 -9.74
N GLY A 178 -2.49 8.79 -10.67
CA GLY A 178 -2.86 10.21 -10.52
C GLY A 178 -4.16 10.54 -11.25
N ASP A 179 -4.60 11.80 -11.14
CA ASP A 179 -5.87 12.25 -11.74
C ASP A 179 -5.85 12.17 -13.28
N ASN A 180 -4.70 12.45 -13.90
CA ASN A 180 -4.58 12.57 -15.36
C ASN A 180 -3.58 11.56 -15.96
N HIS A 181 -2.74 10.95 -15.16
CA HIS A 181 -1.66 10.08 -15.64
C HIS A 181 -1.49 8.89 -14.71
N CYS A 182 -1.07 7.77 -15.29
CA CYS A 182 -0.67 6.58 -14.55
C CYS A 182 0.75 6.18 -14.96
N LEU A 183 1.52 5.70 -13.99
CA LEU A 183 2.82 5.09 -14.21
C LEU A 183 2.77 3.64 -13.76
N PHE A 184 3.06 2.71 -14.64
CA PHE A 184 3.15 1.28 -14.35
C PHE A 184 4.61 0.86 -14.31
N GLN A 185 5.01 0.21 -13.25
CA GLN A 185 6.40 -0.19 -13.04
C GLN A 185 6.48 -1.43 -12.14
N PRO A 186 7.60 -2.17 -12.12
CA PRO A 186 7.85 -3.16 -11.09
C PRO A 186 8.07 -2.46 -9.73
N ALA A 187 7.85 -3.18 -8.64
CA ALA A 187 8.04 -2.64 -7.28
C ALA A 187 9.52 -2.48 -6.89
N HIS A 188 10.47 -3.02 -7.68
CA HIS A 188 11.90 -2.97 -7.40
C HIS A 188 12.59 -1.72 -7.96
N GLY A 189 13.73 -1.35 -7.35
CA GLY A 189 14.64 -0.32 -7.87
C GLY A 189 15.50 -0.80 -9.03
N SER A 190 16.52 -0.02 -9.39
CA SER A 190 17.40 -0.26 -10.56
C SER A 190 18.37 -1.44 -10.42
N ALA A 191 18.58 -1.96 -9.22
CA ALA A 191 19.45 -3.12 -8.91
C ALA A 191 20.81 -3.09 -9.64
N PRO A 192 21.65 -2.07 -9.40
CA PRO A 192 22.90 -1.87 -10.15
C PRO A 192 23.90 -3.02 -9.97
N ASP A 193 23.77 -3.79 -8.90
CA ASP A 193 24.58 -4.96 -8.57
C ASP A 193 24.43 -6.12 -9.56
N ILE A 194 23.29 -6.20 -10.26
CA ILE A 194 23.01 -7.23 -11.27
C ILE A 194 22.95 -6.70 -12.70
N MET A 195 23.27 -5.42 -12.91
CA MET A 195 23.23 -4.79 -14.23
C MET A 195 24.15 -5.53 -15.21
N GLY A 196 23.63 -5.83 -16.42
CA GLY A 196 24.36 -6.54 -17.47
C GLY A 196 24.53 -8.06 -17.26
N GLN A 197 24.01 -8.64 -16.17
CA GLN A 197 24.16 -10.06 -15.85
C GLN A 197 23.00 -10.94 -16.34
N ASN A 198 21.98 -10.37 -16.97
CA ASN A 198 20.76 -11.07 -17.42
C ASN A 198 20.07 -11.87 -16.30
N LYS A 199 20.07 -11.33 -15.06
CA LYS A 199 19.46 -11.95 -13.87
C LYS A 199 18.11 -11.38 -13.49
N ALA A 200 17.76 -10.18 -14.00
CA ALA A 200 16.51 -9.53 -13.67
C ALA A 200 15.31 -10.34 -14.17
N ASN A 201 14.27 -10.44 -13.34
CA ASN A 201 13.00 -11.07 -13.69
C ASN A 201 12.06 -10.02 -14.30
N PRO A 202 11.63 -10.15 -15.58
CA PRO A 202 10.79 -9.14 -16.24
C PRO A 202 9.28 -9.36 -16.05
N LEU A 203 8.84 -10.21 -15.13
CA LEU A 203 7.42 -10.58 -14.97
C LEU A 203 6.60 -9.59 -14.14
N ALA A 204 7.23 -8.64 -13.46
CA ALA A 204 6.55 -7.61 -12.67
C ALA A 204 5.96 -6.49 -13.50
#